data_f99670bfdb733e800242d5172fcbbe5c
#
_entry.id   f99670bfdb733e800242d5172fcbbe5c
#
_cell.length_a   1.000
_cell.length_b   1.000
_cell.length_c   1.000
_cell.angle_alpha   90.00
_cell.angle_beta   90.00
_cell.angle_gamma   90.00
#
_symmetry.space_group_name_H-M   'P 1'
#
loop_
_entity.id
_entity.type
_entity.pdbx_description
1 polymer ?
#
loop_
_entity_poly.entity_id
_entity_poly.type
_entity_poly.pdbx_seq_one_letter_code
_entity_poly.pdbx_strand_id
1 'polypeptide(L)'
;MNGLLHGLLYGLPIITVVLTATALGLWFERKFAARIQSRKGPTMVGPAGILQPLADVLKMLQKEQIAPAAADRFLFELAPILCGACAVAIAAVVPFSPTVIAADIDVGVLYVLAVNALILIPVWMGGWASNNKFALIGAMRAVAQSVSYSVPMVLSALVPVILAGSMSLSDIVRYQSEHHWFALWPTIPGLPAFVLFFLSSLAEANRIPFDIPEAESELIAGITTEYTGMKFGLFYMAEYIHTLIASAVASVLFLGGWDGPLYPGLHWMVIKTLLLFASIYWVRWSLLRFRTDQLMMLCWKWLVPASLLLVMAAAMYVKAGGM
;
A
#
# COMPACT_ATOMS: atom_id res chain seq x y z
N MET A 1 7.95 30.12 -10.69
CA MET A 1 7.30 29.18 -11.61
C MET A 1 6.04 28.70 -10.94
N ASN A 2 4.87 28.87 -11.51
CA ASN A 2 3.59 28.69 -10.83
C ASN A 2 3.47 27.25 -10.31
N GLY A 3 3.08 27.08 -9.05
CA GLY A 3 2.96 25.76 -8.39
C GLY A 3 2.13 24.73 -9.16
N LEU A 4 1.13 25.18 -9.93
CA LEU A 4 0.36 24.37 -10.86
C LEU A 4 1.23 23.75 -11.99
N LEU A 5 2.16 24.52 -12.56
CA LEU A 5 3.04 24.04 -13.63
C LEU A 5 4.02 22.98 -13.11
N HIS A 6 4.54 23.19 -11.92
CA HIS A 6 5.40 22.21 -11.24
C HIS A 6 4.64 20.92 -10.93
N GLY A 7 3.43 21.02 -10.37
CA GLY A 7 2.57 19.85 -10.10
C GLY A 7 2.22 19.05 -11.36
N LEU A 8 1.96 19.72 -12.50
CA LEU A 8 1.71 19.05 -13.78
C LEU A 8 2.97 18.41 -14.37
N LEU A 9 4.11 19.10 -14.31
CA LEU A 9 5.37 18.59 -14.88
C LEU A 9 5.92 17.37 -14.15
N TYR A 10 5.74 17.29 -12.84
CA TYR A 10 6.22 16.14 -12.04
C TYR A 10 5.11 15.15 -11.69
N GLY A 11 3.88 15.60 -11.50
CA GLY A 11 2.76 14.74 -11.13
C GLY A 11 2.34 13.78 -12.24
N LEU A 12 2.19 14.25 -13.50
CA LEU A 12 1.82 13.39 -14.62
C LEU A 12 2.86 12.28 -14.90
N PRO A 13 4.17 12.55 -14.99
CA PRO A 13 5.16 11.48 -15.09
C PRO A 13 5.13 10.49 -13.93
N ILE A 14 4.99 10.95 -12.68
CA ILE A 14 4.92 10.07 -11.52
C ILE A 14 3.70 9.16 -11.60
N ILE A 15 2.52 9.69 -11.93
CA ILE A 15 1.32 8.88 -12.14
C ILE A 15 1.55 7.83 -13.22
N THR A 16 2.12 8.21 -14.35
CA THR A 16 2.42 7.29 -15.45
C THR A 16 3.40 6.18 -15.02
N VAL A 17 4.44 6.54 -14.27
CA VAL A 17 5.40 5.57 -13.72
C VAL A 17 4.74 4.63 -12.72
N VAL A 18 3.90 5.14 -11.82
CA VAL A 18 3.18 4.31 -10.85
C VAL A 18 2.22 3.35 -11.53
N LEU A 19 1.48 3.79 -12.54
CA LEU A 19 0.57 2.92 -13.30
C LEU A 19 1.33 1.84 -14.09
N THR A 20 2.43 2.19 -14.72
CA THR A 20 3.28 1.22 -15.43
C THR A 20 3.99 0.25 -14.48
N ALA A 21 4.49 0.73 -13.34
CA ALA A 21 5.08 -0.10 -12.30
C ALA A 21 4.04 -1.07 -11.71
N THR A 22 2.80 -0.63 -11.54
CA THR A 22 1.69 -1.47 -11.08
C THR A 22 1.36 -2.57 -12.08
N ALA A 23 1.33 -2.26 -13.39
CA ALA A 23 1.13 -3.26 -14.43
C ALA A 23 2.26 -4.29 -14.47
N LEU A 24 3.51 -3.84 -14.34
CA LEU A 24 4.67 -4.74 -14.21
C LEU A 24 4.64 -5.55 -12.91
N GLY A 25 4.15 -4.97 -11.82
CA GLY A 25 3.93 -5.66 -10.54
C GLY A 25 2.93 -6.82 -10.66
N LEU A 26 1.84 -6.64 -11.41
CA LEU A 26 0.88 -7.68 -11.76
C LEU A 26 1.52 -8.85 -12.52
N TRP A 27 2.34 -8.52 -13.52
CA TRP A 27 3.10 -9.55 -14.25
C TRP A 27 4.09 -10.27 -13.34
N PHE A 28 4.83 -9.52 -12.50
CA PHE A 28 5.78 -10.07 -11.55
C PHE A 28 5.10 -11.05 -10.58
N GLU A 29 3.99 -10.65 -9.96
CA GLU A 29 3.23 -11.51 -9.05
C GLU A 29 2.83 -12.83 -9.72
N ARG A 30 2.25 -12.78 -10.93
CA ARG A 30 1.84 -13.99 -11.64
C ARG A 30 3.01 -14.92 -11.98
N LYS A 31 4.18 -14.36 -12.30
CA LYS A 31 5.42 -15.13 -12.52
C LYS A 31 5.94 -15.72 -11.22
N PHE A 32 5.96 -14.93 -10.16
CA PHE A 32 6.44 -15.33 -8.85
C PHE A 32 5.58 -16.45 -8.26
N ALA A 33 4.25 -16.26 -8.27
CA ALA A 33 3.29 -17.26 -7.85
C ALA A 33 3.45 -18.60 -8.64
N ALA A 34 3.61 -18.49 -9.96
CA ALA A 34 3.79 -19.66 -10.79
C ALA A 34 5.06 -20.44 -10.41
N ARG A 35 6.15 -19.77 -10.06
CA ARG A 35 7.39 -20.43 -9.61
C ARG A 35 7.21 -21.13 -8.27
N ILE A 36 6.55 -20.51 -7.31
CA ILE A 36 6.24 -21.13 -6.00
C ILE A 36 5.35 -22.35 -6.19
N GLN A 37 4.39 -22.28 -7.11
CA GLN A 37 3.46 -23.37 -7.42
C GLN A 37 4.01 -24.38 -8.43
N SER A 38 5.29 -24.34 -8.79
CA SER A 38 5.95 -25.24 -9.75
C SER A 38 5.26 -25.31 -11.11
N ARG A 39 4.68 -24.17 -11.59
CA ARG A 39 4.01 -24.05 -12.90
C ARG A 39 4.59 -22.90 -13.73
N LYS A 40 4.27 -22.88 -15.02
CA LYS A 40 4.65 -21.76 -15.91
C LYS A 40 3.66 -20.60 -15.76
N GLY A 41 4.15 -19.39 -15.50
CA GLY A 41 3.37 -18.16 -15.53
C GLY A 41 3.03 -17.73 -16.97
N PRO A 42 2.43 -16.51 -17.16
CA PRO A 42 2.06 -16.02 -18.48
C PRO A 42 3.30 -15.96 -19.41
N THR A 43 3.16 -16.52 -20.61
CA THR A 43 4.26 -16.62 -21.60
C THR A 43 3.86 -16.19 -23.00
N MET A 44 2.56 -16.15 -23.33
CA MET A 44 2.06 -16.05 -24.70
C MET A 44 1.98 -14.61 -25.24
N VAL A 45 1.74 -13.61 -24.37
CA VAL A 45 1.52 -12.22 -24.78
C VAL A 45 2.81 -11.43 -24.60
N GLY A 46 3.53 -11.18 -25.72
CA GLY A 46 4.83 -10.52 -25.73
C GLY A 46 5.98 -11.38 -25.16
N PRO A 47 7.21 -10.84 -25.13
CA PRO A 47 8.36 -11.58 -24.63
C PRO A 47 8.16 -11.92 -23.15
N ALA A 48 8.20 -13.22 -22.83
CA ALA A 48 7.98 -13.74 -21.48
C ALA A 48 6.64 -13.32 -20.83
N GLY A 49 5.63 -12.92 -21.61
CA GLY A 49 4.31 -12.55 -21.11
C GLY A 49 4.23 -11.15 -20.47
N ILE A 50 5.19 -10.25 -20.70
CA ILE A 50 5.22 -8.89 -20.10
C ILE A 50 4.02 -8.05 -20.53
N LEU A 51 3.49 -8.24 -21.73
CA LEU A 51 2.34 -7.51 -22.23
C LEU A 51 0.99 -8.06 -21.74
N GLN A 52 0.98 -9.10 -20.91
CA GLN A 52 -0.26 -9.69 -20.39
C GLN A 52 -1.12 -8.67 -19.60
N PRO A 53 -0.58 -7.81 -18.72
CA PRO A 53 -1.39 -6.81 -18.03
C PRO A 53 -2.09 -5.84 -18.98
N LEU A 54 -1.43 -5.46 -20.10
CA LEU A 54 -2.04 -4.61 -21.11
C LEU A 54 -3.21 -5.30 -21.80
N ALA A 55 -3.05 -6.58 -22.15
CA ALA A 55 -4.13 -7.38 -22.71
C ALA A 55 -5.32 -7.53 -21.74
N ASP A 56 -5.04 -7.64 -20.43
CA ASP A 56 -6.07 -7.69 -19.38
C ASP A 56 -6.83 -6.38 -19.28
N VAL A 57 -6.15 -5.22 -19.36
CA VAL A 57 -6.80 -3.90 -19.37
C VAL A 57 -7.69 -3.75 -20.61
N LEU A 58 -7.19 -4.10 -21.80
CA LEU A 58 -7.98 -4.05 -23.05
C LEU A 58 -9.23 -4.93 -22.96
N LYS A 59 -9.10 -6.13 -22.40
CA LYS A 59 -10.24 -7.02 -22.15
C LYS A 59 -11.26 -6.38 -21.20
N MET A 60 -10.82 -5.73 -20.12
CA MET A 60 -11.72 -5.06 -19.17
C MET A 60 -12.44 -3.86 -19.79
N LEU A 61 -11.80 -3.15 -20.72
CA LEU A 61 -12.42 -2.04 -21.46
C LEU A 61 -13.51 -2.51 -22.43
N GLN A 62 -13.32 -3.68 -23.05
CA GLN A 62 -14.29 -4.27 -23.98
C GLN A 62 -15.43 -5.02 -23.28
N LYS A 63 -15.24 -5.39 -22.01
CA LYS A 63 -16.23 -6.15 -21.25
C LYS A 63 -17.43 -5.28 -20.90
N GLU A 64 -18.63 -5.80 -21.06
CA GLU A 64 -19.88 -5.15 -20.69
C GLU A 64 -19.90 -4.78 -19.20
N GLN A 65 -20.32 -3.55 -18.91
CA GLN A 65 -20.46 -3.05 -17.56
C GLN A 65 -21.89 -3.25 -17.08
N ILE A 66 -22.10 -4.26 -16.26
CA ILE A 66 -23.39 -4.58 -15.68
C ILE A 66 -23.46 -3.95 -14.28
N ALA A 67 -24.60 -3.30 -13.99
CA ALA A 67 -24.92 -2.83 -12.65
C ALA A 67 -26.24 -3.47 -12.21
N PRO A 68 -26.38 -3.92 -10.96
CA PRO A 68 -27.61 -4.47 -10.45
C PRO A 68 -28.76 -3.44 -10.53
N ALA A 69 -29.96 -3.89 -10.83
CA ALA A 69 -31.13 -2.99 -10.99
C ALA A 69 -31.48 -2.23 -9.70
N ALA A 70 -31.20 -2.82 -8.55
CA ALA A 70 -31.45 -2.26 -7.23
C ALA A 70 -30.23 -1.51 -6.63
N ALA A 71 -29.14 -1.37 -7.36
CA ALA A 71 -27.95 -0.66 -6.91
C ALA A 71 -28.16 0.87 -6.97
N ASP A 72 -27.55 1.59 -6.00
CA ASP A 72 -27.42 3.04 -6.11
C ASP A 72 -26.34 3.37 -7.14
N ARG A 73 -26.79 3.75 -8.35
CA ARG A 73 -25.92 3.96 -9.50
C ARG A 73 -24.85 5.02 -9.26
N PHE A 74 -25.19 6.12 -8.58
CA PHE A 74 -24.23 7.20 -8.34
C PHE A 74 -23.07 6.74 -7.45
N LEU A 75 -23.40 6.14 -6.30
CA LEU A 75 -22.38 5.62 -5.38
C LEU A 75 -21.62 4.44 -5.98
N PHE A 76 -22.31 3.57 -6.72
CA PHE A 76 -21.72 2.41 -7.40
C PHE A 76 -20.67 2.80 -8.46
N GLU A 77 -20.87 3.90 -9.17
CA GLU A 77 -19.91 4.40 -10.16
C GLU A 77 -18.78 5.22 -9.52
N LEU A 78 -19.08 5.97 -8.48
CA LEU A 78 -18.13 6.85 -7.81
C LEU A 78 -17.11 6.07 -6.98
N ALA A 79 -17.50 4.97 -6.34
CA ALA A 79 -16.65 4.19 -5.44
C ALA A 79 -15.32 3.73 -6.08
N PRO A 80 -15.27 3.05 -7.23
CA PRO A 80 -14.01 2.61 -7.82
C PRO A 80 -13.11 3.78 -8.25
N ILE A 81 -13.72 4.91 -8.69
CA ILE A 81 -12.97 6.11 -9.09
C ILE A 81 -12.28 6.73 -7.88
N LEU A 82 -13.01 6.90 -6.78
CA LEU A 82 -12.44 7.44 -5.53
C LEU A 82 -11.35 6.53 -4.96
N CYS A 83 -11.54 5.20 -5.01
CA CYS A 83 -10.54 4.25 -4.55
C CYS A 83 -9.23 4.40 -5.32
N GLY A 84 -9.30 4.44 -6.66
CA GLY A 84 -8.15 4.69 -7.52
C GLY A 84 -7.51 6.06 -7.30
N ALA A 85 -8.32 7.11 -7.14
CA ALA A 85 -7.84 8.46 -6.90
C ALA A 85 -7.07 8.57 -5.57
N CYS A 86 -7.59 8.00 -4.47
CA CYS A 86 -6.90 7.97 -3.19
C CYS A 86 -5.56 7.21 -3.28
N ALA A 87 -5.55 6.03 -3.93
CA ALA A 87 -4.33 5.26 -4.09
C ALA A 87 -3.24 6.04 -4.84
N VAL A 88 -3.60 6.74 -5.92
CA VAL A 88 -2.66 7.57 -6.69
C VAL A 88 -2.24 8.82 -5.91
N ALA A 89 -3.14 9.42 -5.12
CA ALA A 89 -2.85 10.64 -4.37
C ALA A 89 -1.69 10.45 -3.36
N ILE A 90 -1.55 9.28 -2.76
CA ILE A 90 -0.43 8.97 -1.85
C ILE A 90 0.90 9.06 -2.59
N ALA A 91 0.97 8.63 -3.86
CA ALA A 91 2.20 8.64 -4.64
C ALA A 91 2.76 10.06 -4.88
N ALA A 92 1.92 11.09 -4.84
CA ALA A 92 2.32 12.47 -5.08
C ALA A 92 3.30 13.01 -4.03
N VAL A 93 3.28 12.47 -2.81
CA VAL A 93 4.11 12.96 -1.69
C VAL A 93 5.33 12.06 -1.45
N VAL A 94 5.35 10.86 -2.04
CA VAL A 94 6.50 9.95 -1.90
C VAL A 94 7.72 10.51 -2.64
N PRO A 95 8.83 10.75 -1.94
CA PRO A 95 10.05 11.23 -2.54
C PRO A 95 10.82 10.06 -3.19
N PHE A 96 10.82 10.00 -4.51
CA PHE A 96 11.55 8.95 -5.25
C PHE A 96 13.05 9.23 -5.38
N SER A 97 13.44 10.50 -5.38
CA SER A 97 14.83 10.98 -5.48
C SER A 97 14.93 12.38 -4.88
N PRO A 98 16.09 12.89 -4.51
CA PRO A 98 16.24 14.27 -4.03
C PRO A 98 15.66 15.32 -4.98
N THR A 99 15.58 15.01 -6.28
CA THR A 99 15.09 15.93 -7.33
C THR A 99 13.72 15.54 -7.90
N VAL A 100 13.24 14.32 -7.63
CA VAL A 100 11.99 13.79 -8.20
C VAL A 100 10.96 13.63 -7.09
N ILE A 101 10.30 14.71 -6.76
CA ILE A 101 9.22 14.80 -5.78
C ILE A 101 8.12 15.65 -6.42
N ALA A 102 6.86 15.15 -6.45
CA ALA A 102 5.77 15.94 -7.01
C ALA A 102 5.31 17.02 -6.05
N ALA A 103 5.17 16.68 -4.77
CA ALA A 103 4.81 17.62 -3.70
C ALA A 103 5.61 17.31 -2.44
N ASP A 104 6.57 18.18 -2.11
CA ASP A 104 7.29 18.11 -0.82
C ASP A 104 6.46 18.88 0.21
N ILE A 105 5.94 18.17 1.21
CA ILE A 105 5.03 18.71 2.23
C ILE A 105 5.65 18.45 3.60
N ASP A 106 5.71 19.49 4.45
CA ASP A 106 6.27 19.40 5.81
C ASP A 106 5.56 18.33 6.68
N VAL A 107 4.30 18.06 6.40
CA VAL A 107 3.48 17.05 7.08
C VAL A 107 3.24 15.80 6.21
N GLY A 108 4.24 15.41 5.41
CA GLY A 108 4.14 14.34 4.43
C GLY A 108 3.69 12.99 5.02
N VAL A 109 4.20 12.60 6.18
CA VAL A 109 3.79 11.36 6.87
C VAL A 109 2.31 11.40 7.25
N LEU A 110 1.84 12.52 7.82
CA LEU A 110 0.43 12.68 8.19
C LEU A 110 -0.48 12.62 6.96
N TYR A 111 -0.06 13.25 5.84
CA TYR A 111 -0.81 13.19 4.59
C TYR A 111 -0.96 11.75 4.08
N VAL A 112 0.12 10.98 4.05
CA VAL A 112 0.10 9.57 3.63
C VAL A 112 -0.87 8.76 4.48
N LEU A 113 -0.79 8.89 5.81
CA LEU A 113 -1.66 8.16 6.74
C LEU A 113 -3.13 8.59 6.63
N ALA A 114 -3.39 9.90 6.44
CA ALA A 114 -4.75 10.42 6.28
C ALA A 114 -5.39 9.94 4.97
N VAL A 115 -4.69 10.04 3.84
CA VAL A 115 -5.21 9.57 2.54
C VAL A 115 -5.40 8.06 2.55
N ASN A 116 -4.51 7.32 3.22
CA ASN A 116 -4.68 5.89 3.41
C ASN A 116 -5.98 5.55 4.15
N ALA A 117 -6.28 6.26 5.22
CA ALA A 117 -7.54 6.11 5.95
C ALA A 117 -8.77 6.48 5.10
N LEU A 118 -8.65 7.44 4.17
CA LEU A 118 -9.75 7.81 3.26
C LEU A 118 -10.13 6.71 2.28
N ILE A 119 -9.26 5.75 1.97
CA ILE A 119 -9.56 4.61 1.09
C ILE A 119 -10.71 3.75 1.64
N LEU A 120 -10.96 3.79 2.94
CA LEU A 120 -12.07 3.06 3.57
C LEU A 120 -13.44 3.54 3.09
N ILE A 121 -13.58 4.83 2.78
CA ILE A 121 -14.85 5.42 2.35
C ILE A 121 -15.32 4.79 1.03
N PRO A 122 -14.53 4.79 -0.06
CA PRO A 122 -14.95 4.16 -1.31
C PRO A 122 -15.14 2.64 -1.20
N VAL A 123 -14.37 1.96 -0.36
CA VAL A 123 -14.54 0.52 -0.09
C VAL A 123 -15.92 0.26 0.54
N TRP A 124 -16.29 1.04 1.57
CA TRP A 124 -17.61 0.99 2.18
C TRP A 124 -18.73 1.33 1.20
N MET A 125 -18.55 2.45 0.46
CA MET A 125 -19.52 2.89 -0.56
C MET A 125 -19.78 1.80 -1.60
N GLY A 126 -18.75 1.12 -2.08
CA GLY A 126 -18.86 0.07 -3.08
C GLY A 126 -19.69 -1.12 -2.60
N GLY A 127 -19.46 -1.57 -1.37
CA GLY A 127 -20.24 -2.64 -0.76
C GLY A 127 -21.70 -2.27 -0.48
N TRP A 128 -21.93 -1.04 0.01
CA TRP A 128 -23.28 -0.54 0.27
C TRP A 128 -24.08 -0.34 -1.02
N ALA A 129 -23.50 0.33 -2.02
CA ALA A 129 -24.14 0.66 -3.28
C ALA A 129 -24.53 -0.56 -4.12
N SER A 130 -23.82 -1.67 -3.93
CA SER A 130 -24.08 -2.94 -4.64
C SER A 130 -25.41 -3.59 -4.29
N ASN A 131 -26.03 -3.20 -3.17
CA ASN A 131 -27.27 -3.79 -2.63
C ASN A 131 -27.27 -5.33 -2.58
N ASN A 132 -26.09 -5.90 -2.32
CA ASN A 132 -25.88 -7.35 -2.17
C ASN A 132 -25.39 -7.65 -0.75
N LYS A 133 -25.97 -8.69 -0.12
CA LYS A 133 -25.62 -9.10 1.24
C LYS A 133 -24.14 -9.47 1.39
N PHE A 134 -23.58 -10.18 0.41
CA PHE A 134 -22.18 -10.62 0.45
C PHE A 134 -21.22 -9.44 0.25
N ALA A 135 -21.53 -8.51 -0.67
CA ALA A 135 -20.75 -7.30 -0.86
C ALA A 135 -20.75 -6.40 0.39
N LEU A 136 -21.91 -6.26 1.04
CA LEU A 136 -22.03 -5.47 2.27
C LEU A 136 -21.23 -6.09 3.42
N ILE A 137 -21.33 -7.40 3.63
CA ILE A 137 -20.56 -8.10 4.69
C ILE A 137 -19.06 -8.01 4.39
N GLY A 138 -18.63 -8.15 3.12
CA GLY A 138 -17.25 -7.96 2.72
C GLY A 138 -16.73 -6.57 3.02
N ALA A 139 -17.50 -5.53 2.70
CA ALA A 139 -17.16 -4.14 3.02
C ALA A 139 -17.06 -3.89 4.53
N MET A 140 -18.00 -4.41 5.33
CA MET A 140 -17.95 -4.30 6.79
C MET A 140 -16.70 -4.96 7.38
N ARG A 141 -16.33 -6.14 6.88
CA ARG A 141 -15.10 -6.83 7.29
C ARG A 141 -13.84 -6.04 6.90
N ALA A 142 -13.81 -5.47 5.69
CA ALA A 142 -12.71 -4.62 5.23
C ALA A 142 -12.52 -3.40 6.14
N VAL A 143 -13.61 -2.69 6.44
CA VAL A 143 -13.56 -1.52 7.32
C VAL A 143 -13.11 -1.90 8.73
N ALA A 144 -13.67 -2.96 9.31
CA ALA A 144 -13.28 -3.41 10.64
C ALA A 144 -11.78 -3.77 10.72
N GLN A 145 -11.26 -4.45 9.70
CA GLN A 145 -9.84 -4.79 9.58
C GLN A 145 -8.99 -3.54 9.47
N SER A 146 -9.27 -2.67 8.52
CA SER A 146 -8.45 -1.50 8.26
C SER A 146 -8.47 -0.52 9.44
N VAL A 147 -9.63 -0.23 10.06
CA VAL A 147 -9.71 0.62 11.27
C VAL A 147 -8.85 0.07 12.40
N SER A 148 -8.84 -1.27 12.58
CA SER A 148 -8.03 -1.89 13.63
C SER A 148 -6.54 -1.81 13.34
N TYR A 149 -6.12 -2.05 12.11
CA TYR A 149 -4.71 -2.09 11.73
C TYR A 149 -4.10 -0.72 11.42
N SER A 150 -4.92 0.30 11.15
CA SER A 150 -4.46 1.69 11.06
C SER A 150 -3.83 2.18 12.37
N VAL A 151 -4.31 1.70 13.54
CA VAL A 151 -3.75 2.12 14.84
C VAL A 151 -2.28 1.71 14.98
N PRO A 152 -1.89 0.42 14.91
CA PRO A 152 -0.48 0.05 15.00
C PRO A 152 0.36 0.58 13.82
N MET A 153 -0.22 0.78 12.64
CA MET A 153 0.46 1.38 11.50
C MET A 153 0.85 2.83 11.77
N VAL A 154 -0.08 3.65 12.25
CA VAL A 154 0.19 5.05 12.64
C VAL A 154 1.23 5.12 13.74
N LEU A 155 1.08 4.32 14.80
CA LEU A 155 2.03 4.30 15.92
C LEU A 155 3.43 3.87 15.48
N SER A 156 3.54 2.87 14.62
CA SER A 156 4.85 2.45 14.11
C SER A 156 5.48 3.49 13.17
N ALA A 157 4.68 4.21 12.37
CA ALA A 157 5.13 5.31 11.53
C ALA A 157 5.58 6.54 12.34
N LEU A 158 5.07 6.74 13.56
CA LEU A 158 5.53 7.79 14.46
C LEU A 158 6.95 7.57 14.99
N VAL A 159 7.43 6.32 15.04
CA VAL A 159 8.79 6.04 15.53
C VAL A 159 9.86 6.75 14.70
N PRO A 160 9.94 6.61 13.37
CA PRO A 160 10.89 7.37 12.55
C PRO A 160 10.65 8.88 12.60
N VAL A 161 9.40 9.35 12.76
CA VAL A 161 9.09 10.79 12.92
C VAL A 161 9.69 11.34 14.21
N ILE A 162 9.57 10.64 15.33
CA ILE A 162 10.15 11.02 16.61
C ILE A 162 11.68 11.03 16.54
N LEU A 163 12.26 10.01 15.90
CA LEU A 163 13.71 9.89 15.76
C LEU A 163 14.30 10.99 14.86
N ALA A 164 13.65 11.34 13.76
CA ALA A 164 14.11 12.37 12.84
C ALA A 164 13.69 13.80 13.27
N GLY A 165 12.72 13.93 14.18
CA GLY A 165 12.19 15.23 14.62
C GLY A 165 11.41 15.99 13.53
N SER A 166 11.04 15.35 12.41
CA SER A 166 10.31 15.95 11.30
C SER A 166 9.21 15.00 10.78
N MET A 167 8.10 15.57 10.27
CA MET A 167 7.04 14.83 9.56
C MET A 167 7.23 14.84 8.04
N SER A 168 8.22 15.59 7.52
CA SER A 168 8.57 15.57 6.10
C SER A 168 9.23 14.25 5.73
N LEU A 169 8.74 13.60 4.68
CA LEU A 169 9.32 12.35 4.17
C LEU A 169 10.75 12.57 3.65
N SER A 170 11.00 13.73 3.05
CA SER A 170 12.33 14.12 2.54
C SER A 170 13.35 14.28 3.65
N ASP A 171 12.95 14.94 4.75
CA ASP A 171 13.85 15.17 5.89
C ASP A 171 14.15 13.88 6.64
N ILE A 172 13.17 12.98 6.76
CA ILE A 172 13.39 11.66 7.35
C ILE A 172 14.46 10.87 6.57
N VAL A 173 14.44 10.94 5.23
CA VAL A 173 15.47 10.28 4.41
C VAL A 173 16.83 10.97 4.57
N ARG A 174 16.88 12.31 4.58
CA ARG A 174 18.13 13.06 4.81
C ARG A 174 18.74 12.72 6.17
N TYR A 175 17.90 12.68 7.20
CA TYR A 175 18.34 12.29 8.54
C TYR A 175 18.95 10.89 8.56
N GLN A 176 18.33 9.92 7.88
CA GLN A 176 18.85 8.55 7.76
C GLN A 176 20.16 8.49 6.94
N SER A 177 20.32 9.35 5.94
CA SER A 177 21.57 9.39 5.14
C SER A 177 22.77 9.94 5.93
N GLU A 178 22.54 10.82 6.89
CA GLU A 178 23.60 11.39 7.75
C GLU A 178 23.98 10.45 8.91
N HIS A 179 23.05 9.61 9.35
CA HIS A 179 23.24 8.71 10.48
C HIS A 179 23.29 7.25 10.03
N HIS A 180 22.18 6.54 10.12
CA HIS A 180 22.00 5.15 9.67
C HIS A 180 20.51 4.89 9.38
N TRP A 181 20.24 3.88 8.55
CA TRP A 181 18.86 3.45 8.29
C TRP A 181 18.23 2.89 9.56
N PHE A 182 17.05 3.36 9.92
CA PHE A 182 16.39 3.00 11.17
C PHE A 182 16.17 1.48 11.33
N ALA A 183 15.85 0.78 10.25
CA ALA A 183 15.65 -0.67 10.30
C ALA A 183 16.94 -1.47 10.56
N LEU A 184 18.12 -0.92 10.28
CA LEU A 184 19.40 -1.60 10.47
C LEU A 184 20.12 -1.20 11.76
N TRP A 185 19.61 -0.23 12.49
CA TRP A 185 20.23 0.26 13.70
C TRP A 185 19.89 -0.62 14.91
N PRO A 186 20.84 -1.35 15.49
CA PRO A 186 20.54 -2.38 16.50
C PRO A 186 20.12 -1.83 17.86
N THR A 187 20.43 -0.57 18.16
CA THR A 187 20.18 0.06 19.48
C THR A 187 18.89 0.88 19.54
N ILE A 188 18.23 1.10 18.41
CA ILE A 188 17.01 1.91 18.29
C ILE A 188 15.80 1.00 18.05
N PRO A 189 14.60 1.39 18.49
CA PRO A 189 13.37 0.63 18.24
C PRO A 189 12.92 0.63 16.77
N GLY A 190 13.85 0.92 15.83
CA GLY A 190 13.56 1.04 14.40
C GLY A 190 13.20 -0.26 13.71
N LEU A 191 13.98 -1.34 13.93
CA LEU A 191 13.68 -2.64 13.33
C LEU A 191 12.34 -3.23 13.79
N PRO A 192 12.02 -3.27 15.10
CA PRO A 192 10.69 -3.71 15.53
C PRO A 192 9.56 -2.83 14.98
N ALA A 193 9.76 -1.51 14.91
CA ALA A 193 8.77 -0.61 14.32
C ALA A 193 8.57 -0.87 12.82
N PHE A 194 9.65 -1.14 12.09
CA PHE A 194 9.57 -1.55 10.68
C PHE A 194 8.75 -2.84 10.51
N VAL A 195 8.99 -3.86 11.33
CA VAL A 195 8.23 -5.12 11.26
C VAL A 195 6.75 -4.89 11.58
N LEU A 196 6.42 -4.07 12.59
CA LEU A 196 5.03 -3.73 12.89
C LEU A 196 4.37 -2.93 11.77
N PHE A 197 5.07 -1.95 11.20
CA PHE A 197 4.59 -1.18 10.05
C PHE A 197 4.34 -2.09 8.85
N PHE A 198 5.26 -2.99 8.54
CA PHE A 198 5.15 -3.93 7.43
C PHE A 198 3.96 -4.90 7.60
N LEU A 199 3.77 -5.45 8.80
CA LEU A 199 2.63 -6.32 9.10
C LEU A 199 1.29 -5.56 9.01
N SER A 200 1.24 -4.33 9.52
CA SER A 200 0.05 -3.50 9.45
C SER A 200 -0.28 -3.07 8.02
N SER A 201 0.73 -2.74 7.21
CA SER A 201 0.54 -2.40 5.80
C SER A 201 0.08 -3.59 4.96
N LEU A 202 0.53 -4.82 5.27
CA LEU A 202 0.00 -6.05 4.68
C LEU A 202 -1.49 -6.23 4.97
N ALA A 203 -1.91 -5.96 6.21
CA ALA A 203 -3.31 -6.07 6.61
C ALA A 203 -4.17 -4.99 5.95
N GLU A 204 -3.68 -3.76 5.81
CA GLU A 204 -4.40 -2.69 5.11
C GLU A 204 -4.50 -2.92 3.60
N ALA A 205 -3.50 -3.57 3.00
CA ALA A 205 -3.54 -3.96 1.59
C ALA A 205 -4.45 -5.16 1.31
N ASN A 206 -5.16 -5.69 2.31
CA ASN A 206 -6.05 -6.85 2.20
C ASN A 206 -5.39 -8.06 1.52
N ARG A 207 -4.08 -8.27 1.75
CA ARG A 207 -3.33 -9.38 1.15
C ARG A 207 -3.22 -10.56 2.12
N ILE A 208 -3.21 -11.78 1.60
CA ILE A 208 -2.98 -12.98 2.41
C ILE A 208 -1.68 -12.78 3.22
N PRO A 209 -1.67 -13.03 4.52
CA PRO A 209 -2.64 -13.80 5.33
C PRO A 209 -3.86 -13.02 5.85
N PHE A 210 -4.04 -11.74 5.52
CA PHE A 210 -5.06 -10.84 6.03
C PHE A 210 -6.21 -10.57 5.04
N ASP A 211 -6.43 -11.45 4.08
CA ASP A 211 -7.44 -11.36 3.02
C ASP A 211 -8.82 -11.83 3.51
N ILE A 212 -9.42 -11.08 4.45
CA ILE A 212 -10.74 -11.39 5.01
C ILE A 212 -11.88 -10.80 4.15
N PRO A 213 -11.74 -9.61 3.56
CA PRO A 213 -12.80 -8.99 2.76
C PRO A 213 -13.15 -9.75 1.49
N GLU A 214 -12.15 -10.37 0.85
CA GLU A 214 -12.29 -11.07 -0.44
C GLU A 214 -12.45 -12.59 -0.29
N ALA A 215 -12.59 -13.09 0.92
CA ALA A 215 -12.66 -14.50 1.24
C ALA A 215 -13.55 -15.31 0.27
N GLU A 216 -13.00 -15.81 -0.85
CA GLU A 216 -13.74 -16.53 -1.90
C GLU A 216 -14.57 -17.70 -1.35
N SER A 217 -14.05 -18.38 -0.33
CA SER A 217 -14.74 -19.51 0.29
C SER A 217 -15.94 -19.12 1.16
N GLU A 218 -16.05 -17.84 1.57
CA GLU A 218 -17.09 -17.35 2.48
C GLU A 218 -18.02 -16.32 1.83
N LEU A 219 -17.48 -15.42 1.00
CA LEU A 219 -18.15 -14.23 0.49
C LEU A 219 -18.12 -14.11 -1.05
N ILE A 220 -17.78 -15.18 -1.75
CA ILE A 220 -17.64 -15.24 -3.23
C ILE A 220 -16.49 -14.35 -3.70
N ALA A 221 -16.67 -13.02 -3.82
CA ALA A 221 -15.65 -12.05 -4.15
C ALA A 221 -15.79 -10.77 -3.27
N GLY A 222 -16.49 -10.87 -2.15
CA GLY A 222 -16.66 -9.76 -1.21
C GLY A 222 -17.22 -8.51 -1.88
N ILE A 223 -16.53 -7.36 -1.71
CA ILE A 223 -16.94 -6.04 -2.20
C ILE A 223 -17.10 -6.02 -3.73
N THR A 224 -16.26 -6.76 -4.44
CA THR A 224 -16.17 -6.74 -5.90
C THR A 224 -17.17 -7.67 -6.59
N THR A 225 -18.01 -8.39 -5.84
CA THR A 225 -18.95 -9.41 -6.37
C THR A 225 -19.84 -8.89 -7.50
N GLU A 226 -20.35 -7.66 -7.40
CA GLU A 226 -21.26 -7.07 -8.39
C GLU A 226 -20.52 -6.20 -9.43
N TYR A 227 -19.24 -5.94 -9.23
CA TYR A 227 -18.46 -5.11 -10.13
C TYR A 227 -17.93 -5.90 -11.32
N THR A 228 -18.14 -5.36 -12.54
CA THR A 228 -17.69 -5.99 -13.79
C THR A 228 -16.89 -5.00 -14.65
N GLY A 229 -16.14 -5.52 -15.63
CA GLY A 229 -15.41 -4.70 -16.60
C GLY A 229 -14.40 -3.76 -15.96
N MET A 230 -14.36 -2.52 -16.42
CA MET A 230 -13.37 -1.53 -15.96
C MET A 230 -13.56 -1.09 -14.51
N LYS A 231 -14.79 -1.13 -13.97
CA LYS A 231 -15.07 -0.79 -12.56
C LYS A 231 -14.40 -1.78 -11.61
N PHE A 232 -14.46 -3.07 -11.91
CA PHE A 232 -13.69 -4.09 -11.20
C PHE A 232 -12.18 -3.83 -11.36
N GLY A 233 -11.74 -3.53 -12.59
CA GLY A 233 -10.34 -3.22 -12.88
C GLY A 233 -9.78 -2.06 -12.06
N LEU A 234 -10.59 -1.02 -11.81
CA LEU A 234 -10.18 0.13 -10.99
C LEU A 234 -9.96 -0.24 -9.53
N PHE A 235 -10.84 -1.03 -8.89
CA PHE A 235 -10.62 -1.52 -7.53
C PHE A 235 -9.35 -2.36 -7.46
N TYR A 236 -9.21 -3.32 -8.36
CA TYR A 236 -8.05 -4.20 -8.42
C TYR A 236 -6.75 -3.43 -8.65
N MET A 237 -6.76 -2.44 -9.54
CA MET A 237 -5.62 -1.56 -9.78
C MET A 237 -5.28 -0.72 -8.54
N ALA A 238 -6.29 -0.17 -7.85
CA ALA A 238 -6.10 0.60 -6.64
C ALA A 238 -5.38 -0.19 -5.53
N GLU A 239 -5.73 -1.47 -5.34
CA GLU A 239 -5.03 -2.35 -4.38
C GLU A 239 -3.56 -2.57 -4.74
N TYR A 240 -3.23 -2.75 -6.03
CA TYR A 240 -1.84 -2.92 -6.46
C TYR A 240 -1.04 -1.64 -6.30
N ILE A 241 -1.63 -0.49 -6.65
CA ILE A 241 -1.02 0.82 -6.44
C ILE A 241 -0.77 1.01 -4.94
N HIS A 242 -1.76 0.73 -4.10
CA HIS A 242 -1.64 0.84 -2.65
C HIS A 242 -0.51 -0.04 -2.11
N THR A 243 -0.43 -1.31 -2.51
CA THR A 243 0.63 -2.25 -2.10
C THR A 243 2.03 -1.75 -2.53
N LEU A 244 2.16 -1.24 -3.76
CA LEU A 244 3.42 -0.69 -4.27
C LEU A 244 3.84 0.55 -3.48
N ILE A 245 2.91 1.47 -3.24
CA ILE A 245 3.18 2.72 -2.52
C ILE A 245 3.43 2.46 -1.04
N ALA A 246 2.72 1.53 -0.39
CA ALA A 246 3.01 1.13 0.98
C ALA A 246 4.45 0.59 1.12
N SER A 247 4.92 -0.19 0.14
CA SER A 247 6.32 -0.63 0.06
C SER A 247 7.30 0.54 -0.11
N ALA A 248 6.94 1.54 -0.92
CA ALA A 248 7.74 2.74 -1.12
C ALA A 248 7.81 3.60 0.17
N VAL A 249 6.68 3.80 0.85
CA VAL A 249 6.61 4.52 2.13
C VAL A 249 7.41 3.80 3.21
N ALA A 250 7.31 2.47 3.31
CA ALA A 250 8.13 1.67 4.22
C ALA A 250 9.63 1.83 3.95
N SER A 251 10.02 1.90 2.67
CA SER A 251 11.40 2.16 2.26
C SER A 251 11.88 3.55 2.70
N VAL A 252 11.06 4.59 2.54
CA VAL A 252 11.36 5.97 2.96
C VAL A 252 11.48 6.08 4.47
N LEU A 253 10.54 5.52 5.21
CA LEU A 253 10.49 5.65 6.66
C LEU A 253 11.58 4.88 7.39
N PHE A 254 11.98 3.70 6.90
CA PHE A 254 12.83 2.78 7.67
C PHE A 254 14.14 2.39 6.99
N LEU A 255 14.21 2.44 5.65
CA LEU A 255 15.36 1.98 4.88
C LEU A 255 16.12 3.11 4.16
N GLY A 256 15.85 4.37 4.52
CA GLY A 256 16.55 5.51 3.94
C GLY A 256 16.18 5.84 2.48
N GLY A 257 15.03 5.37 1.98
CA GLY A 257 14.52 5.75 0.66
C GLY A 257 15.55 5.68 -0.47
N TRP A 258 15.91 6.83 -1.05
CA TRP A 258 16.91 6.95 -2.14
C TRP A 258 18.36 6.85 -1.69
N ASP A 259 18.63 6.85 -0.38
CA ASP A 259 20.00 6.71 0.14
C ASP A 259 20.51 5.28 -0.02
N GLY A 260 21.81 5.14 -0.30
CA GLY A 260 22.43 3.82 -0.45
C GLY A 260 23.97 3.89 -0.52
N PRO A 261 24.65 2.74 -0.40
CA PRO A 261 26.08 2.66 -0.12
C PRO A 261 27.01 3.19 -1.24
N LEU A 262 26.55 3.32 -2.48
CA LEU A 262 27.40 3.79 -3.60
C LEU A 262 27.10 5.24 -3.95
N TYR A 263 25.94 5.52 -4.52
CA TYR A 263 25.48 6.87 -4.86
C TYR A 263 24.00 7.00 -4.52
N PRO A 264 23.58 8.05 -3.77
CA PRO A 264 22.18 8.28 -3.51
C PRO A 264 21.41 8.56 -4.80
N GLY A 265 20.29 7.91 -5.02
CA GLY A 265 19.51 8.10 -6.24
C GLY A 265 18.29 7.21 -6.38
N LEU A 266 17.53 7.46 -7.44
CA LEU A 266 16.29 6.75 -7.76
C LEU A 266 16.44 5.22 -7.77
N HIS A 267 17.59 4.70 -8.21
CA HIS A 267 17.83 3.27 -8.31
C HIS A 267 17.70 2.54 -6.96
N TRP A 268 18.22 3.13 -5.87
CA TRP A 268 18.11 2.54 -4.53
C TRP A 268 16.66 2.54 -4.04
N MET A 269 15.93 3.62 -4.28
CA MET A 269 14.51 3.69 -3.97
C MET A 269 13.74 2.57 -4.68
N VAL A 270 13.98 2.39 -5.98
CA VAL A 270 13.34 1.34 -6.79
C VAL A 270 13.71 -0.05 -6.29
N ILE A 271 14.99 -0.34 -6.02
CA ILE A 271 15.44 -1.65 -5.54
C ILE A 271 14.79 -1.99 -4.21
N LYS A 272 14.81 -1.08 -3.22
CA LYS A 272 14.21 -1.30 -1.89
C LYS A 272 12.71 -1.50 -1.98
N THR A 273 12.03 -0.66 -2.75
CA THR A 273 10.58 -0.80 -2.97
C THR A 273 10.24 -2.14 -3.62
N LEU A 274 10.98 -2.57 -4.64
CA LEU A 274 10.75 -3.86 -5.29
C LEU A 274 11.07 -5.05 -4.38
N LEU A 275 12.07 -4.96 -3.52
CA LEU A 275 12.38 -6.00 -2.53
C LEU A 275 11.26 -6.14 -1.51
N LEU A 276 10.74 -5.02 -0.97
CA LEU A 276 9.61 -5.04 -0.05
C LEU A 276 8.33 -5.54 -0.75
N PHE A 277 8.08 -5.09 -1.95
CA PHE A 277 6.97 -5.56 -2.77
C PHE A 277 7.05 -7.07 -3.04
N ALA A 278 8.23 -7.58 -3.39
CA ALA A 278 8.46 -9.00 -3.56
C ALA A 278 8.26 -9.80 -2.27
N SER A 279 8.67 -9.25 -1.11
CA SER A 279 8.47 -9.89 0.19
C SER A 279 6.98 -10.00 0.57
N ILE A 280 6.17 -8.98 0.23
CA ILE A 280 4.70 -9.03 0.40
C ILE A 280 4.10 -10.20 -0.39
N TYR A 281 4.51 -10.37 -1.66
CA TYR A 281 4.02 -11.49 -2.47
C TYR A 281 4.57 -12.83 -2.03
N TRP A 282 5.79 -12.87 -1.50
CA TRP A 282 6.32 -14.10 -0.91
C TRP A 282 5.48 -14.54 0.29
N VAL A 283 5.16 -13.62 1.18
CA VAL A 283 4.25 -13.87 2.32
C VAL A 283 2.87 -14.34 1.81
N ARG A 284 2.30 -13.64 0.82
CA ARG A 284 0.99 -13.96 0.22
C ARG A 284 0.91 -15.41 -0.29
N TRP A 285 1.93 -15.89 -0.96
CA TRP A 285 1.92 -17.22 -1.59
C TRP A 285 2.50 -18.33 -0.70
N SER A 286 3.01 -18.01 0.48
CA SER A 286 3.63 -18.96 1.42
C SER A 286 2.79 -19.22 2.67
N LEU A 287 1.98 -18.24 3.12
CA LEU A 287 1.21 -18.34 4.34
C LEU A 287 -0.26 -18.68 4.09
N LEU A 288 -0.87 -19.27 5.11
CA LEU A 288 -2.31 -19.55 5.16
C LEU A 288 -3.04 -18.30 5.67
N ARG A 289 -4.33 -18.16 5.29
CA ARG A 289 -5.19 -17.08 5.74
C ARG A 289 -5.55 -17.22 7.22
N PHE A 290 -5.54 -16.09 7.95
CA PHE A 290 -6.05 -16.03 9.31
C PHE A 290 -7.59 -15.99 9.35
N ARG A 291 -8.13 -16.51 10.44
CA ARG A 291 -9.54 -16.32 10.78
C ARG A 291 -9.75 -14.90 11.33
N THR A 292 -10.95 -14.32 11.13
CA THR A 292 -11.28 -12.96 11.60
C THR A 292 -10.98 -12.74 13.08
N ASP A 293 -11.35 -13.69 13.93
CA ASP A 293 -11.12 -13.61 15.39
C ASP A 293 -9.63 -13.57 15.74
N GLN A 294 -8.82 -14.41 15.06
CA GLN A 294 -7.36 -14.46 15.26
C GLN A 294 -6.70 -13.17 14.82
N LEU A 295 -7.14 -12.61 13.70
CA LEU A 295 -6.63 -11.38 13.16
C LEU A 295 -6.91 -10.19 14.08
N MET A 296 -8.16 -10.06 14.58
CA MET A 296 -8.50 -9.01 15.53
C MET A 296 -7.77 -9.18 16.87
N MET A 297 -7.62 -10.41 17.35
CA MET A 297 -6.86 -10.71 18.55
C MET A 297 -5.37 -10.35 18.40
N LEU A 298 -4.76 -10.67 17.27
CA LEU A 298 -3.37 -10.30 16.95
C LEU A 298 -3.20 -8.77 17.00
N CYS A 299 -4.09 -8.02 16.37
CA CYS A 299 -4.03 -6.57 16.36
C CYS A 299 -4.12 -5.99 17.77
N TRP A 300 -5.21 -6.25 18.48
CA TRP A 300 -5.52 -5.58 19.74
C TRP A 300 -4.70 -6.07 20.93
N LYS A 301 -4.35 -7.37 21.00
CA LYS A 301 -3.57 -7.91 22.12
C LYS A 301 -2.07 -7.77 21.96
N TRP A 302 -1.57 -7.73 20.71
CA TRP A 302 -0.12 -7.79 20.48
C TRP A 302 0.41 -6.56 19.74
N LEU A 303 -0.15 -6.21 18.57
CA LEU A 303 0.43 -5.17 17.74
C LEU A 303 0.23 -3.76 18.35
N VAL A 304 -0.96 -3.45 18.86
CA VAL A 304 -1.24 -2.14 19.47
C VAL A 304 -0.40 -1.91 20.73
N PRO A 305 -0.35 -2.81 21.74
CA PRO A 305 0.52 -2.61 22.88
C PRO A 305 2.00 -2.55 22.53
N ALA A 306 2.46 -3.38 21.59
CA ALA A 306 3.85 -3.37 21.13
C ALA A 306 4.20 -2.03 20.46
N SER A 307 3.34 -1.51 19.59
CA SER A 307 3.57 -0.22 18.92
C SER A 307 3.58 0.95 19.90
N LEU A 308 2.73 0.95 20.92
CA LEU A 308 2.78 1.96 21.99
C LEU A 308 4.09 1.91 22.77
N LEU A 309 4.56 0.73 23.13
CA LEU A 309 5.85 0.56 23.82
C LEU A 309 7.01 1.05 22.95
N LEU A 310 6.96 0.83 21.63
CA LEU A 310 8.01 1.32 20.72
C LEU A 310 8.02 2.84 20.59
N VAL A 311 6.87 3.48 20.56
CA VAL A 311 6.77 4.95 20.57
C VAL A 311 7.35 5.53 21.86
N MET A 312 7.02 4.94 23.01
CA MET A 312 7.59 5.35 24.30
C MET A 312 9.11 5.13 24.33
N ALA A 313 9.60 3.99 23.83
CA ALA A 313 11.03 3.70 23.75
C ALA A 313 11.76 4.70 22.84
N ALA A 314 11.19 5.06 21.68
CA ALA A 314 11.75 6.09 20.80
C ALA A 314 11.82 7.45 21.48
N ALA A 315 10.75 7.87 22.16
CA ALA A 315 10.74 9.14 22.90
C ALA A 315 11.75 9.16 24.04
N MET A 316 11.92 8.07 24.78
CA MET A 316 12.94 7.97 25.82
C MET A 316 14.35 7.99 25.25
N TYR A 317 14.59 7.34 24.11
CA TYR A 317 15.88 7.33 23.44
C TYR A 317 16.32 8.74 23.03
N VAL A 318 15.43 9.49 22.38
CA VAL A 318 15.70 10.90 22.01
C VAL A 318 15.97 11.77 23.24
N LYS A 319 15.17 11.62 24.32
CA LYS A 319 15.36 12.38 25.57
C LYS A 319 16.67 12.04 26.29
N ALA A 320 17.17 10.82 26.17
CA ALA A 320 18.44 10.38 26.77
C ALA A 320 19.68 10.88 26.01
N GLY A 321 19.50 11.68 24.95
CA GLY A 321 20.60 12.19 24.14
C GLY A 321 21.24 11.12 23.26
N GLY A 322 20.49 10.10 22.89
CA GLY A 322 20.94 9.05 22.00
C GLY A 322 21.12 9.46 20.52
N MET A 323 21.11 10.78 20.26
CA MET A 323 21.37 11.40 18.95
C MET A 323 22.38 12.53 19.10
#